data_cac0b8d2c5871ed2e9586cd4ca295431
#
_entry.id   cac0b8d2c5871ed2e9586cd4ca295431
#
_cell.length_a   1.000
_cell.length_b   1.000
_cell.length_c   1.000
_cell.angle_alpha   90.00
_cell.angle_beta   90.00
_cell.angle_gamma   90.00
#
_symmetry.space_group_name_H-M   'P 1'
#
loop_
_entity.id
_entity.type
_entity.pdbx_description
1 polymer ?
#
loop_
_entity_poly.entity_id
_entity_poly.type
_entity_poly.pdbx_seq_one_letter_code
_entity_poly.pdbx_strand_id
1 'polypeptide(L)'
;LFGIKANKGWQGEQAVVDTLEFNNGLPQKQKAAFRSYSSVEDAMEDYGRFITSQPRYSHAVENASDAARYTHALQEAGYATDPEYARKIMAVYNSDRLSTLMP
;
A
#
# COMPACT_ATOMS: atom_id res chain seq x y z
N LEU A 1 8.46 1.48 4.49
CA LEU A 1 8.27 0.38 3.57
C LEU A 1 6.82 -0.07 3.60
N PHE A 2 6.18 -0.28 2.46
CA PHE A 2 4.75 -0.61 2.28
C PHE A 2 3.78 0.52 2.65
N GLY A 3 4.23 1.64 3.20
CA GLY A 3 3.40 2.82 3.43
C GLY A 3 2.20 2.62 4.33
N ILE A 4 2.30 1.78 5.36
CA ILE A 4 1.22 1.57 6.32
C ILE A 4 1.26 2.66 7.37
N LYS A 5 0.13 3.36 7.56
CA LYS A 5 0.04 4.41 8.57
C LYS A 5 0.11 3.85 9.98
N ALA A 6 0.82 4.55 10.85
CA ALA A 6 0.92 4.21 12.27
C ALA A 6 -0.25 4.83 13.01
N ASN A 7 -1.30 4.04 13.24
CA ASN A 7 -2.49 4.48 13.96
C ASN A 7 -2.45 4.02 15.42
N LYS A 8 -3.55 4.19 16.14
CA LYS A 8 -3.62 3.91 17.58
C LYS A 8 -3.19 2.51 18.00
N GLY A 9 -3.37 1.52 17.14
CA GLY A 9 -3.01 0.15 17.45
C GLY A 9 -1.53 -0.17 17.26
N TRP A 10 -0.77 0.75 16.67
CA TRP A 10 0.64 0.51 16.36
C TRP A 10 1.52 0.92 17.55
N GLN A 11 2.32 -0.01 18.04
CA GLN A 11 3.20 0.21 19.18
C GLN A 11 4.69 0.24 18.81
N GLY A 12 5.00 0.08 17.52
CA GLY A 12 6.39 0.12 17.04
C GLY A 12 6.86 1.52 16.68
N GLU A 13 8.00 1.59 16.03
CA GLU A 13 8.58 2.85 15.59
C GLU A 13 7.78 3.48 14.46
N GLN A 14 7.86 4.81 14.37
CA GLN A 14 7.14 5.60 13.38
C GLN A 14 8.09 6.56 12.66
N ALA A 15 7.80 6.78 11.38
CA ALA A 15 8.44 7.84 10.60
C ALA A 15 7.38 8.85 10.20
N VAL A 16 7.57 10.12 10.57
CA VAL A 16 6.66 11.21 10.18
C VAL A 16 7.19 11.85 8.91
N VAL A 17 6.40 11.81 7.85
CA VAL A 17 6.81 12.33 6.54
C VAL A 17 5.70 13.19 5.93
N ASP A 18 6.09 14.06 5.00
CA ASP A 18 5.12 14.78 4.19
C ASP A 18 4.58 13.83 3.13
N THR A 19 3.26 13.81 2.97
CA THR A 19 2.61 12.92 2.02
C THR A 19 1.51 13.68 1.27
N LEU A 20 1.10 13.11 0.15
CA LEU A 20 0.00 13.63 -0.65
C LEU A 20 -1.22 12.75 -0.42
N GLU A 21 -2.25 13.35 0.18
CA GLU A 21 -3.54 12.68 0.39
C GLU A 21 -4.60 13.31 -0.51
N PHE A 22 -5.56 12.51 -0.96
CA PHE A 22 -6.61 12.98 -1.85
C PHE A 22 -7.92 13.14 -1.08
N ASN A 23 -8.49 14.35 -1.15
CA ASN A 23 -9.76 14.71 -0.54
C ASN A 23 -10.73 15.08 -1.65
N ASN A 24 -11.80 14.30 -1.83
CA ASN A 24 -12.75 14.50 -2.93
C ASN A 24 -12.04 14.55 -4.31
N GLY A 25 -11.01 13.72 -4.49
CA GLY A 25 -10.22 13.68 -5.71
C GLY A 25 -9.18 14.77 -5.86
N LEU A 26 -9.07 15.70 -4.89
CA LEU A 26 -8.08 16.79 -4.93
C LEU A 26 -6.86 16.47 -4.07
N PRO A 27 -5.64 16.66 -4.60
CA PRO A 27 -4.42 16.40 -3.83
C PRO A 27 -4.19 17.47 -2.76
N GLN A 28 -3.81 17.02 -1.56
CA GLN A 28 -3.49 17.88 -0.44
C GLN A 28 -2.25 17.37 0.27
N LYS A 29 -1.32 18.26 0.60
CA LYS A 29 -0.15 17.90 1.38
C LYS A 29 -0.52 17.77 2.85
N GLN A 30 -0.08 16.67 3.46
CA GLN A 30 -0.30 16.41 4.88
C GLN A 30 0.95 15.77 5.46
N LYS A 31 1.12 15.90 6.77
CA LYS A 31 2.09 15.10 7.50
C LYS A 31 1.40 13.84 7.99
N ALA A 32 2.04 12.70 7.80
CA ALA A 32 1.51 11.43 8.26
C ALA A 32 2.60 10.61 8.93
N ALA A 33 2.22 9.88 9.99
CA ALA A 33 3.10 8.94 10.65
C ALA A 33 2.90 7.57 10.02
N PHE A 34 3.97 6.98 9.52
CA PHE A 34 3.97 5.65 8.93
C PHE A 34 4.73 4.70 9.84
N ARG A 35 4.36 3.42 9.78
CA ARG A 35 5.06 2.38 10.51
C ARG A 35 6.49 2.26 10.01
N SER A 36 7.43 2.21 10.92
CA SER A 36 8.85 2.05 10.64
C SER A 36 9.33 0.71 11.16
N TYR A 37 10.20 0.04 10.41
CA TYR A 37 10.64 -1.32 10.71
C TYR A 37 12.15 -1.40 10.73
N SER A 38 12.68 -2.31 11.56
CA SER A 38 14.12 -2.52 11.68
C SER A 38 14.69 -3.39 10.55
N SER A 39 13.83 -4.12 9.83
CA SER A 39 14.25 -4.97 8.72
C SER A 39 13.15 -5.09 7.67
N VAL A 40 13.53 -5.52 6.46
CA VAL A 40 12.58 -5.80 5.39
C VAL A 40 11.68 -6.98 5.78
N GLU A 41 12.24 -7.97 6.47
CA GLU A 41 11.46 -9.13 6.92
C GLU A 41 10.34 -8.73 7.87
N ASP A 42 10.64 -7.85 8.83
CA ASP A 42 9.63 -7.35 9.77
C ASP A 42 8.54 -6.57 9.04
N ALA A 43 8.92 -5.77 8.04
CA ALA A 43 7.98 -5.02 7.23
C ALA A 43 7.05 -5.95 6.45
N MET A 44 7.59 -6.99 5.83
CA MET A 44 6.81 -7.96 5.07
C MET A 44 5.83 -8.74 5.95
N GLU A 45 6.26 -9.17 7.13
CA GLU A 45 5.40 -9.87 8.07
C GLU A 45 4.24 -8.98 8.55
N ASP A 46 4.54 -7.73 8.89
CA ASP A 46 3.51 -6.80 9.35
C ASP A 46 2.52 -6.47 8.24
N TYR A 47 3.00 -6.27 7.03
CA TYR A 47 2.13 -6.04 5.87
C TYR A 47 1.18 -7.22 5.67
N GLY A 48 1.71 -8.44 5.71
CA GLY A 48 0.89 -9.64 5.56
C GLY A 48 -0.20 -9.73 6.63
N ARG A 49 0.16 -9.48 7.88
CA ARG A 49 -0.81 -9.46 8.98
C ARG A 49 -1.86 -8.36 8.79
N PHE A 50 -1.42 -7.17 8.37
CA PHE A 50 -2.32 -6.04 8.17
C PHE A 50 -3.37 -6.35 7.11
N ILE A 51 -2.94 -6.83 5.95
CA ILE A 51 -3.86 -7.10 4.84
C ILE A 51 -4.79 -8.28 5.16
N THR A 52 -4.28 -9.35 5.76
CA THR A 52 -5.09 -10.53 6.02
C THR A 52 -6.03 -10.37 7.21
N SER A 53 -5.74 -9.45 8.12
CA SER A 53 -6.56 -9.23 9.32
C SER A 53 -7.72 -8.27 9.10
N GLN A 54 -7.75 -7.55 7.97
CA GLN A 54 -8.78 -6.54 7.68
C GLN A 54 -9.84 -7.12 6.76
N PRO A 55 -11.10 -7.28 7.23
CA PRO A 55 -12.17 -7.82 6.37
C PRO A 55 -12.37 -7.07 5.06
N ARG A 56 -12.16 -5.74 5.06
CA ARG A 56 -12.31 -4.93 3.85
C ARG A 56 -11.33 -5.30 2.73
N TYR A 57 -10.24 -6.00 3.06
CA TYR A 57 -9.25 -6.44 2.06
C TYR A 57 -9.43 -7.90 1.65
N SER A 58 -10.47 -8.59 2.12
CA SER A 58 -10.67 -10.01 1.82
C SER A 58 -10.73 -10.30 0.31
N HIS A 59 -11.38 -9.42 -0.46
CA HIS A 59 -11.45 -9.58 -1.91
C HIS A 59 -10.08 -9.44 -2.56
N ALA A 60 -9.23 -8.54 -2.06
CA ALA A 60 -7.87 -8.40 -2.54
C ALA A 60 -7.06 -9.67 -2.25
N VAL A 61 -7.18 -10.22 -1.04
CA VAL A 61 -6.48 -11.45 -0.66
C VAL A 61 -6.88 -12.62 -1.56
N GLU A 62 -8.17 -12.74 -1.89
CA GLU A 62 -8.66 -13.78 -2.80
C GLU A 62 -8.08 -13.69 -4.20
N ASN A 63 -7.65 -12.51 -4.62
CA ASN A 63 -7.09 -12.26 -5.95
C ASN A 63 -5.58 -11.99 -5.92
N ALA A 64 -4.89 -12.43 -4.87
CA ALA A 64 -3.48 -12.11 -4.66
C ALA A 64 -2.54 -12.65 -5.75
N SER A 65 -2.97 -13.68 -6.50
CA SER A 65 -2.18 -14.23 -7.60
C SER A 65 -2.25 -13.40 -8.89
N ASP A 66 -3.13 -12.40 -8.95
CA ASP A 66 -3.30 -11.52 -10.11
C ASP A 66 -3.06 -10.08 -9.67
N ALA A 67 -1.92 -9.50 -10.10
CA ALA A 67 -1.51 -8.18 -9.64
C ALA A 67 -2.53 -7.08 -9.97
N ALA A 68 -3.14 -7.13 -11.16
CA ALA A 68 -4.11 -6.12 -11.56
C ALA A 68 -5.39 -6.20 -10.71
N ARG A 69 -5.90 -7.40 -10.49
CA ARG A 69 -7.09 -7.59 -9.66
C ARG A 69 -6.82 -7.25 -8.20
N TYR A 70 -5.64 -7.61 -7.70
CA TYR A 70 -5.23 -7.33 -6.33
C TYR A 70 -5.17 -5.82 -6.07
N THR A 71 -4.47 -5.07 -6.92
CA THR A 71 -4.32 -3.63 -6.74
C THR A 71 -5.65 -2.89 -6.92
N HIS A 72 -6.48 -3.32 -7.85
CA HIS A 72 -7.79 -2.74 -8.07
C HIS A 72 -8.71 -2.99 -6.86
N ALA A 73 -8.66 -4.19 -6.28
CA ALA A 73 -9.43 -4.51 -5.09
C ALA A 73 -8.98 -3.70 -3.88
N LEU A 74 -7.67 -3.45 -3.74
CA LEU A 74 -7.15 -2.57 -2.69
C LEU A 74 -7.66 -1.14 -2.86
N GLN A 75 -7.69 -0.63 -4.09
CA GLN A 75 -8.19 0.70 -4.38
C GLN A 75 -9.67 0.81 -4.01
N GLU A 76 -10.49 -0.14 -4.40
CA GLU A 76 -11.92 -0.16 -4.09
C GLU A 76 -12.17 -0.26 -2.59
N ALA A 77 -11.30 -0.96 -1.86
CA ALA A 77 -11.41 -1.12 -0.41
C ALA A 77 -10.90 0.11 0.36
N GLY A 78 -10.36 1.12 -0.32
CA GLY A 78 -9.90 2.33 0.32
C GLY A 78 -8.52 2.25 0.95
N TYR A 79 -7.65 1.36 0.44
CA TYR A 79 -6.27 1.25 0.92
C TYR A 79 -5.51 2.56 0.76
N ALA A 80 -5.78 3.30 -0.31
CA ALA A 80 -5.20 4.61 -0.57
C ALA A 80 -6.31 5.58 -1.01
N THR A 81 -6.10 6.86 -0.78
CA THR A 81 -7.06 7.90 -1.15
C THR A 81 -6.95 8.33 -2.61
N ASP A 82 -5.83 7.99 -3.26
CA ASP A 82 -5.59 8.33 -4.67
C ASP A 82 -6.52 7.52 -5.57
N PRO A 83 -7.41 8.18 -6.35
CA PRO A 83 -8.32 7.45 -7.24
C PRO A 83 -7.61 6.72 -8.38
N GLU A 84 -6.33 7.03 -8.62
CA GLU A 84 -5.50 6.40 -9.64
C GLU A 84 -4.51 5.39 -9.08
N TYR A 85 -4.71 4.95 -7.83
CA TYR A 85 -3.76 4.09 -7.12
C TYR A 85 -3.42 2.82 -7.91
N ALA A 86 -4.43 2.07 -8.33
CA ALA A 86 -4.22 0.81 -9.04
C ALA A 86 -3.46 1.03 -10.35
N ARG A 87 -3.80 2.08 -11.10
CA ARG A 87 -3.15 2.40 -12.36
C ARG A 87 -1.67 2.72 -12.16
N LYS A 88 -1.36 3.52 -11.13
CA LYS A 88 0.02 3.90 -10.82
C LYS A 88 0.86 2.71 -10.39
N ILE A 89 0.31 1.85 -9.53
CA ILE A 89 1.01 0.66 -9.06
C ILE A 89 1.24 -0.32 -10.21
N MET A 90 0.26 -0.53 -11.07
CA MET A 90 0.43 -1.42 -12.22
C MET A 90 1.44 -0.89 -13.23
N ALA A 91 1.55 0.43 -13.38
CA ALA A 91 2.56 1.03 -14.24
C ALA A 91 3.98 0.72 -13.72
N VAL A 92 4.20 0.83 -12.42
CA VAL A 92 5.48 0.47 -11.79
C VAL A 92 5.75 -1.02 -11.91
N TYR A 93 4.76 -1.85 -11.62
CA TYR A 93 4.86 -3.32 -11.71
C TYR A 93 5.26 -3.76 -13.12
N ASN A 94 4.57 -3.24 -14.13
CA ASN A 94 4.86 -3.59 -15.53
C ASN A 94 6.23 -3.10 -15.96
N SER A 95 6.67 -1.94 -15.50
CA SER A 95 8.00 -1.40 -15.78
C SER A 95 9.10 -2.32 -15.20
N ASP A 96 8.97 -2.73 -13.94
CA ASP A 96 9.91 -3.64 -13.30
C ASP A 96 9.96 -5.00 -13.99
N ARG A 97 8.79 -5.51 -14.37
CA ARG A 97 8.69 -6.78 -15.07
C ARG A 97 9.40 -6.74 -16.42
N LEU A 98 9.23 -5.64 -17.17
CA LEU A 98 9.92 -5.44 -18.44
C LEU A 98 11.42 -5.35 -18.25
N SER A 99 11.87 -4.63 -17.22
CA SER A 99 13.29 -4.52 -16.90
C SER A 99 13.91 -5.88 -16.57
N THR A 100 13.17 -6.77 -15.93
CA THR A 100 13.62 -8.12 -15.59
C THR A 100 13.74 -9.00 -16.83
N LEU A 101 12.87 -8.81 -17.82
CA LEU A 101 12.84 -9.60 -19.04
C LEU A 101 13.83 -9.10 -20.10
N MET A 102 14.30 -7.86 -19.98
CA MET A 102 15.28 -7.27 -20.88
C MET A 102 16.68 -7.37 -20.28
N PRO A 103 17.59 -8.12 -20.88
CA PRO A 103 18.96 -8.23 -20.38
C PRO A 103 19.74 -6.91 -20.52
#